data_10b27db6c08446f42abba9f6d44ec64c
#
_entry.id   10b27db6c08446f42abba9f6d44ec64c
#
_cell.length_a   1.000
_cell.length_b   1.000
_cell.length_c   1.000
_cell.angle_alpha   90.00
_cell.angle_beta   90.00
_cell.angle_gamma   90.00
#
_symmetry.space_group_name_H-M   'P 1'
#
loop_
_entity.id
_entity.type
_entity.pdbx_description
1 polymer ?
#
loop_
_entity_poly.entity_id
_entity_poly.type
_entity_poly.pdbx_seq_one_letter_code
_entity_poly.pdbx_strand_id
1 'polypeptide(L)'
;MYDVEQFEAWALDYERDAARWEAEGGYPFGGRTQMMGLVKELAHLETGAKVLDLGCGPGILLGELADAGCEVYGVDSARQMLALAEKRVPSAHLNLADLRDELPSEWGSGYRAIISTYAIHHIDDADKVALIRRLLGLLEPGGAVLIGDVAFQSAADRDAARAAAGDSWDDDEIYCVADELAAELPGVRFHTVTPWSGVVEIRA
;
A
#
# COMPACT_ATOMS: atom_id res chain seq x y z
N MET A 1 17.61 -5.54 -1.32
CA MET A 1 17.11 -6.55 -0.34
C MET A 1 16.41 -5.77 0.75
N TYR A 2 15.15 -6.02 0.93
CA TYR A 2 14.28 -5.41 1.95
C TYR A 2 14.88 -5.55 3.36
N ASP A 3 15.17 -4.43 4.01
CA ASP A 3 15.81 -4.40 5.34
C ASP A 3 14.79 -4.04 6.44
N VAL A 4 14.23 -5.08 7.09
CA VAL A 4 13.27 -4.92 8.20
C VAL A 4 13.88 -4.13 9.35
N GLU A 5 15.19 -4.25 9.62
CA GLU A 5 15.87 -3.52 10.71
C GLU A 5 15.83 -2.01 10.49
N GLN A 6 15.86 -1.56 9.23
CA GLN A 6 15.72 -0.15 8.89
C GLN A 6 14.36 0.40 9.29
N PHE A 7 13.27 -0.35 9.00
CA PHE A 7 11.91 0.05 9.39
C PHE A 7 11.68 0.00 10.89
N GLU A 8 12.27 -0.97 11.58
CA GLU A 8 12.28 -1.03 13.04
C GLU A 8 12.92 0.23 13.64
N ALA A 9 14.06 0.67 13.12
CA ALA A 9 14.76 1.86 13.60
C ALA A 9 13.99 3.15 13.27
N TRP A 10 13.32 3.19 12.13
CA TRP A 10 12.62 4.39 11.62
C TRP A 10 11.22 4.58 12.20
N ALA A 11 10.63 3.56 12.80
CA ALA A 11 9.23 3.54 13.24
C ALA A 11 8.79 4.77 14.06
N LEU A 12 9.66 5.26 14.97
CA LEU A 12 9.34 6.42 15.83
C LEU A 12 9.39 7.76 15.09
N ASP A 13 10.15 7.86 14.02
CA ASP A 13 10.34 9.07 13.23
C ASP A 13 9.52 9.12 11.95
N TYR A 14 8.92 7.98 11.58
CA TYR A 14 8.20 7.77 10.31
C TYR A 14 7.22 8.90 9.97
N GLU A 15 6.30 9.21 10.88
CA GLU A 15 5.26 10.22 10.62
C GLU A 15 5.83 11.61 10.42
N ARG A 16 6.82 11.97 11.22
CA ARG A 16 7.51 13.26 11.12
C ARG A 16 8.24 13.39 9.79
N ASP A 17 8.96 12.36 9.41
CA ASP A 17 9.79 12.37 8.20
C ASP A 17 8.92 12.32 6.94
N ALA A 18 7.87 11.48 6.93
CA ALA A 18 6.90 11.42 5.84
C ALA A 18 6.18 12.78 5.63
N ALA A 19 5.78 13.46 6.73
CA ALA A 19 5.15 14.78 6.64
C ALA A 19 6.12 15.85 6.11
N ARG A 20 7.39 15.81 6.52
CA ARG A 20 8.42 16.71 6.01
C ARG A 20 8.65 16.51 4.52
N TRP A 21 8.85 15.28 4.06
CA TRP A 21 9.07 14.97 2.65
C TRP A 21 7.87 15.30 1.77
N GLU A 22 6.64 15.07 2.28
CA GLU A 22 5.43 15.50 1.59
C GLU A 22 5.38 17.02 1.40
N ALA A 23 5.75 17.79 2.44
CA ALA A 23 5.78 19.25 2.37
C ALA A 23 6.84 19.80 1.38
N GLU A 24 7.92 19.06 1.15
CA GLU A 24 8.92 19.36 0.13
C GLU A 24 8.38 19.13 -1.30
N GLY A 25 7.30 18.36 -1.45
CA GLY A 25 6.51 18.21 -2.68
C GLY A 25 7.17 17.38 -3.77
N GLY A 26 8.32 16.75 -3.50
CA GLY A 26 9.09 15.95 -4.43
C GLY A 26 8.87 14.43 -4.29
N TYR A 27 9.61 13.69 -5.12
CA TYR A 27 9.74 12.24 -5.01
C TYR A 27 10.38 11.87 -3.64
N PRO A 28 9.96 10.78 -2.98
CA PRO A 28 8.84 9.89 -3.34
C PRO A 28 7.48 10.29 -2.75
N PHE A 29 7.43 11.14 -1.72
CA PHE A 29 6.23 11.38 -0.89
C PHE A 29 5.36 12.56 -1.32
N GLY A 30 5.75 13.32 -2.33
CA GLY A 30 4.91 14.40 -2.84
C GLY A 30 3.54 13.88 -3.30
N GLY A 31 2.45 14.51 -2.79
CA GLY A 31 1.08 14.09 -3.06
C GLY A 31 0.56 12.91 -2.22
N ARG A 32 1.29 12.50 -1.16
CA ARG A 32 0.91 11.39 -0.28
C ARG A 32 -0.51 11.54 0.28
N THR A 33 -0.86 12.69 0.83
CA THR A 33 -2.20 12.95 1.37
C THR A 33 -3.29 12.82 0.29
N GLN A 34 -3.03 13.33 -0.92
CA GLN A 34 -3.95 13.21 -2.05
C GLN A 34 -4.12 11.74 -2.46
N MET A 35 -3.03 10.97 -2.52
CA MET A 35 -3.07 9.53 -2.85
C MET A 35 -3.86 8.75 -1.81
N MET A 36 -3.63 8.99 -0.51
CA MET A 36 -4.39 8.35 0.59
C MET A 36 -5.88 8.68 0.51
N GLY A 37 -6.22 9.92 0.15
CA GLY A 37 -7.60 10.34 -0.12
C GLY A 37 -8.24 9.55 -1.25
N LEU A 38 -7.52 9.42 -2.37
CA LEU A 38 -7.99 8.67 -3.54
C LEU A 38 -8.16 7.17 -3.24
N VAL A 39 -7.24 6.55 -2.50
CA VAL A 39 -7.36 5.14 -2.06
C VAL A 39 -8.67 4.94 -1.27
N LYS A 40 -8.97 5.82 -0.33
CA LYS A 40 -10.22 5.75 0.47
C LYS A 40 -11.47 5.97 -0.39
N GLU A 41 -11.42 6.88 -1.35
CA GLU A 41 -12.52 7.10 -2.31
C GLU A 41 -12.79 5.86 -3.16
N LEU A 42 -11.74 5.27 -3.76
CA LEU A 42 -11.84 4.08 -4.61
C LEU A 42 -12.27 2.82 -3.84
N ALA A 43 -12.00 2.75 -2.54
CA ALA A 43 -12.39 1.63 -1.69
C ALA A 43 -13.92 1.52 -1.51
N HIS A 44 -14.69 2.60 -1.71
CA HIS A 44 -16.15 2.64 -1.58
C HIS A 44 -16.64 1.99 -0.27
N LEU A 45 -16.08 2.44 0.86
CA LEU A 45 -16.29 1.83 2.17
C LEU A 45 -17.63 2.24 2.77
N GLU A 46 -18.27 1.26 3.40
CA GLU A 46 -19.45 1.44 4.26
C GLU A 46 -19.11 1.02 5.70
N THR A 47 -19.89 1.48 6.67
CA THR A 47 -19.74 1.06 8.07
C THR A 47 -19.85 -0.47 8.17
N GLY A 48 -18.90 -1.10 8.84
CA GLY A 48 -18.79 -2.56 8.95
C GLY A 48 -18.05 -3.22 7.78
N ALA A 49 -17.58 -2.47 6.79
CA ALA A 49 -16.77 -3.02 5.71
C ALA A 49 -15.47 -3.63 6.26
N LYS A 50 -15.13 -4.81 5.79
CA LYS A 50 -13.89 -5.50 6.14
C LYS A 50 -12.76 -5.02 5.24
N VAL A 51 -11.68 -4.50 5.83
CA VAL A 51 -10.55 -3.92 5.10
C VAL A 51 -9.24 -4.49 5.59
N LEU A 52 -8.35 -4.86 4.67
CA LEU A 52 -6.99 -5.30 4.95
C LEU A 52 -5.99 -4.25 4.46
N ASP A 53 -5.03 -3.87 5.30
CA ASP A 53 -3.91 -3.00 4.96
C ASP A 53 -2.60 -3.81 5.01
N LEU A 54 -1.95 -3.96 3.86
CA LEU A 54 -0.70 -4.69 3.68
C LEU A 54 0.49 -3.72 3.71
N GLY A 55 1.39 -3.91 4.67
CA GLY A 55 2.41 -2.93 5.01
C GLY A 55 1.80 -1.77 5.80
N CYS A 56 0.98 -2.09 6.82
CA CYS A 56 0.19 -1.09 7.52
C CYS A 56 1.01 -0.09 8.36
N GLY A 57 2.30 -0.34 8.54
CA GLY A 57 3.19 0.51 9.30
C GLY A 57 2.66 0.85 10.69
N PRO A 58 2.76 2.11 11.14
CA PRO A 58 2.28 2.54 12.45
C PRO A 58 0.75 2.70 12.53
N GLY A 59 0.00 2.20 11.53
CA GLY A 59 -1.45 2.12 11.54
C GLY A 59 -2.17 3.45 11.27
N ILE A 60 -1.57 4.38 10.51
CA ILE A 60 -2.20 5.67 10.21
C ILE A 60 -3.49 5.47 9.42
N LEU A 61 -3.41 4.73 8.30
CA LEU A 61 -4.58 4.42 7.48
C LEU A 61 -5.57 3.54 8.24
N LEU A 62 -5.09 2.54 8.98
CA LEU A 62 -5.95 1.70 9.82
C LEU A 62 -6.79 2.53 10.81
N GLY A 63 -6.19 3.58 11.42
CA GLY A 63 -6.91 4.47 12.33
C GLY A 63 -8.04 5.21 11.63
N GLU A 64 -7.78 5.81 10.47
CA GLU A 64 -8.79 6.51 9.68
C GLU A 64 -9.94 5.58 9.23
N LEU A 65 -9.60 4.34 8.86
CA LEU A 65 -10.58 3.31 8.46
C LEU A 65 -11.42 2.82 9.64
N ALA A 66 -10.81 2.61 10.79
CA ALA A 66 -11.50 2.23 12.01
C ALA A 66 -12.45 3.33 12.49
N ASP A 67 -12.02 4.60 12.43
CA ASP A 67 -12.85 5.77 12.76
C ASP A 67 -14.05 5.92 11.79
N ALA A 68 -13.90 5.48 10.54
CA ALA A 68 -14.99 5.37 9.58
C ALA A 68 -15.93 4.17 9.83
N GLY A 69 -15.65 3.37 10.84
CA GLY A 69 -16.48 2.23 11.26
C GLY A 69 -16.18 0.92 10.52
N CYS A 70 -15.02 0.80 9.88
CA CYS A 70 -14.60 -0.44 9.23
C CYS A 70 -14.05 -1.46 10.24
N GLU A 71 -14.16 -2.73 9.91
CA GLU A 71 -13.42 -3.82 10.55
C GLU A 71 -12.04 -3.93 9.89
N VAL A 72 -10.97 -3.62 10.64
CA VAL A 72 -9.64 -3.41 10.07
C VAL A 72 -8.66 -4.51 10.43
N TYR A 73 -7.92 -4.94 9.43
CA TYR A 73 -6.88 -5.95 9.49
C TYR A 73 -5.58 -5.34 8.98
N GLY A 74 -4.45 -5.60 9.63
CA GLY A 74 -3.16 -5.04 9.25
C GLY A 74 -2.03 -6.08 9.28
N VAL A 75 -1.20 -6.08 8.27
CA VAL A 75 0.02 -6.88 8.18
C VAL A 75 1.22 -5.96 8.04
N ASP A 76 2.27 -6.21 8.81
CA ASP A 76 3.57 -5.54 8.65
C ASP A 76 4.68 -6.48 9.07
N SER A 77 5.87 -6.33 8.50
CA SER A 77 7.04 -7.13 8.83
C SER A 77 7.86 -6.55 9.99
N ALA A 78 7.66 -5.26 10.34
CA ALA A 78 8.35 -4.58 11.42
C ALA A 78 7.52 -4.61 12.72
N ARG A 79 8.07 -5.26 13.75
CA ARG A 79 7.40 -5.40 15.05
C ARG A 79 7.13 -4.05 15.72
N GLN A 80 8.05 -3.10 15.60
CA GLN A 80 7.89 -1.78 16.20
C GLN A 80 6.77 -0.98 15.51
N MET A 81 6.60 -1.11 14.19
CA MET A 81 5.48 -0.55 13.45
C MET A 81 4.15 -1.10 13.98
N LEU A 82 4.02 -2.41 14.11
CA LEU A 82 2.81 -3.04 14.65
C LEU A 82 2.54 -2.64 16.10
N ALA A 83 3.56 -2.46 16.93
CA ALA A 83 3.38 -1.99 18.30
C ALA A 83 2.82 -0.55 18.36
N LEU A 84 3.10 0.28 17.37
CA LEU A 84 2.49 1.61 17.22
C LEU A 84 1.06 1.50 16.69
N ALA A 85 0.83 0.64 15.69
CA ALA A 85 -0.50 0.37 15.14
C ALA A 85 -1.47 -0.16 16.21
N GLU A 86 -1.04 -1.11 17.06
CA GLU A 86 -1.83 -1.64 18.18
C GLU A 86 -2.23 -0.55 19.18
N LYS A 87 -1.32 0.37 19.50
CA LYS A 87 -1.62 1.51 20.38
C LYS A 87 -2.60 2.49 19.74
N ARG A 88 -2.50 2.71 18.42
CA ARG A 88 -3.36 3.62 17.67
C ARG A 88 -4.76 3.05 17.48
N VAL A 89 -4.85 1.76 17.13
CA VAL A 89 -6.10 1.06 16.82
C VAL A 89 -6.18 -0.25 17.61
N PRO A 90 -6.52 -0.21 18.90
CA PRO A 90 -6.57 -1.43 19.73
C PRO A 90 -7.59 -2.48 19.26
N SER A 91 -8.53 -2.10 18.40
CA SER A 91 -9.53 -2.99 17.80
C SER A 91 -9.06 -3.67 16.51
N ALA A 92 -7.91 -3.28 15.97
CA ALA A 92 -7.40 -3.86 14.73
C ALA A 92 -6.90 -5.30 14.92
N HIS A 93 -7.13 -6.14 13.91
CA HIS A 93 -6.52 -7.45 13.81
C HIS A 93 -5.14 -7.31 13.16
N LEU A 94 -4.07 -7.50 13.92
CA LEU A 94 -2.71 -7.28 13.45
C LEU A 94 -1.93 -8.60 13.34
N ASN A 95 -1.10 -8.72 12.30
CA ASN A 95 -0.22 -9.88 12.09
C ASN A 95 1.19 -9.45 11.68
N LEU A 96 2.20 -10.00 12.36
CA LEU A 96 3.60 -9.81 12.03
C LEU A 96 4.00 -10.84 10.95
N ALA A 97 4.12 -10.40 9.71
CA ALA A 97 4.42 -11.25 8.57
C ALA A 97 5.02 -10.45 7.40
N ASP A 98 5.72 -11.12 6.51
CA ASP A 98 6.09 -10.57 5.20
C ASP A 98 4.84 -10.48 4.30
N LEU A 99 4.82 -9.54 3.33
CA LEU A 99 3.70 -9.38 2.39
C LEU A 99 3.43 -10.65 1.57
N ARG A 100 4.47 -11.47 1.37
CA ARG A 100 4.41 -12.73 0.61
C ARG A 100 3.84 -13.89 1.42
N ASP A 101 3.80 -13.77 2.73
CA ASP A 101 3.29 -14.82 3.62
C ASP A 101 1.77 -15.01 3.48
N GLU A 102 1.30 -16.19 3.87
CA GLU A 102 -0.13 -16.44 3.99
C GLU A 102 -0.72 -15.66 5.15
N LEU A 103 -1.94 -15.15 4.95
CA LEU A 103 -2.70 -14.51 6.03
C LEU A 103 -3.16 -15.54 7.06
N PRO A 104 -3.38 -15.16 8.33
CA PRO A 104 -4.01 -16.04 9.32
C PRO A 104 -5.32 -16.61 8.77
N SER A 105 -5.47 -17.93 8.82
CA SER A 105 -6.64 -18.62 8.24
C SER A 105 -7.96 -18.19 8.85
N GLU A 106 -7.96 -17.78 10.12
CA GLU A 106 -9.11 -17.25 10.84
C GLU A 106 -9.60 -15.89 10.32
N TRP A 107 -8.77 -15.18 9.57
CA TRP A 107 -9.16 -13.92 8.95
C TRP A 107 -10.10 -14.13 7.75
N GLY A 108 -10.06 -15.31 7.12
CA GLY A 108 -10.97 -15.70 6.06
C GLY A 108 -10.92 -14.77 4.84
N SER A 109 -12.07 -14.58 4.21
CA SER A 109 -12.27 -13.75 3.02
C SER A 109 -13.39 -12.71 3.22
N GLY A 110 -13.85 -12.09 2.13
CA GLY A 110 -14.94 -11.12 2.16
C GLY A 110 -14.46 -9.69 2.41
N TYR A 111 -13.24 -9.36 1.97
CA TYR A 111 -12.72 -7.99 2.08
C TYR A 111 -13.37 -7.08 1.04
N ARG A 112 -13.89 -5.94 1.48
CA ARG A 112 -14.36 -4.85 0.61
C ARG A 112 -13.19 -4.18 -0.10
N ALA A 113 -12.12 -3.97 0.62
CA ALA A 113 -10.87 -3.46 0.05
C ALA A 113 -9.67 -4.15 0.69
N ILE A 114 -8.67 -4.42 -0.13
CA ILE A 114 -7.33 -4.80 0.30
C ILE A 114 -6.40 -3.70 -0.21
N ILE A 115 -5.75 -3.01 0.70
CA ILE A 115 -4.98 -1.81 0.44
C ILE A 115 -3.51 -2.09 0.72
N SER A 116 -2.62 -1.49 -0.04
CA SER A 116 -1.20 -1.39 0.27
C SER A 116 -0.73 0.01 -0.08
N THR A 117 -0.10 0.72 0.87
CA THR A 117 0.42 2.07 0.61
C THR A 117 1.89 2.16 0.98
N TYR A 118 2.73 2.57 0.01
CA TYR A 118 4.19 2.68 0.17
C TYR A 118 4.85 1.42 0.75
N ALA A 119 4.46 0.24 0.27
CA ALA A 119 4.99 -1.03 0.77
C ALA A 119 5.29 -2.06 -0.32
N ILE A 120 4.48 -2.11 -1.40
CA ILE A 120 4.59 -3.19 -2.38
C ILE A 120 5.84 -3.04 -3.28
N HIS A 121 6.45 -1.87 -3.34
CA HIS A 121 7.69 -1.63 -4.09
C HIS A 121 8.92 -2.38 -3.53
N HIS A 122 8.78 -2.95 -2.34
CA HIS A 122 9.85 -3.77 -1.73
C HIS A 122 9.90 -5.22 -2.21
N ILE A 123 8.94 -5.67 -3.01
CA ILE A 123 8.93 -7.03 -3.57
C ILE A 123 9.04 -6.99 -5.09
N ASP A 124 9.55 -8.07 -5.70
CA ASP A 124 9.72 -8.14 -7.15
C ASP A 124 8.38 -8.27 -7.90
N ASP A 125 8.41 -8.06 -9.23
CA ASP A 125 7.19 -8.02 -10.03
C ASP A 125 6.49 -9.38 -10.11
N ALA A 126 7.23 -10.49 -10.07
CA ALA A 126 6.65 -11.83 -10.05
C ALA A 126 5.91 -12.07 -8.73
N ASP A 127 6.51 -11.67 -7.61
CA ASP A 127 5.90 -11.74 -6.28
C ASP A 127 4.67 -10.82 -6.18
N LYS A 128 4.72 -9.59 -6.77
CA LYS A 128 3.55 -8.70 -6.84
C LYS A 128 2.38 -9.35 -7.56
N VAL A 129 2.62 -9.93 -8.73
CA VAL A 129 1.57 -10.59 -9.52
C VAL A 129 0.99 -11.80 -8.76
N ALA A 130 1.84 -12.62 -8.14
CA ALA A 130 1.40 -13.75 -7.33
C ALA A 130 0.57 -13.32 -6.12
N LEU A 131 1.04 -12.30 -5.40
CA LEU A 131 0.34 -11.69 -4.27
C LEU A 131 -1.03 -11.17 -4.70
N ILE A 132 -1.11 -10.33 -5.73
CA ILE A 132 -2.36 -9.73 -6.21
C ILE A 132 -3.37 -10.83 -6.61
N ARG A 133 -2.94 -11.87 -7.35
CA ARG A 133 -3.82 -13.00 -7.69
C ARG A 133 -4.42 -13.68 -6.46
N ARG A 134 -3.63 -13.87 -5.41
CA ARG A 134 -4.10 -14.43 -4.14
C ARG A 134 -5.10 -13.49 -3.46
N LEU A 135 -4.81 -12.20 -3.40
CA LEU A 135 -5.65 -11.19 -2.76
C LEU A 135 -7.01 -11.03 -3.45
N LEU A 136 -7.07 -11.10 -4.77
CA LEU A 136 -8.33 -11.06 -5.52
C LEU A 136 -9.29 -12.18 -5.10
N GLY A 137 -8.76 -13.37 -4.73
CA GLY A 137 -9.56 -14.48 -4.21
C GLY A 137 -10.13 -14.25 -2.81
N LEU A 138 -9.68 -13.22 -2.09
CA LEU A 138 -10.15 -12.87 -0.74
C LEU A 138 -11.20 -11.76 -0.74
N LEU A 139 -11.42 -11.10 -1.87
CA LEU A 139 -12.39 -10.01 -1.98
C LEU A 139 -13.84 -10.51 -1.93
N GLU A 140 -14.73 -9.66 -1.44
CA GLU A 140 -16.15 -9.81 -1.70
C GLU A 140 -16.51 -9.41 -3.15
N PRO A 141 -17.67 -9.78 -3.69
CA PRO A 141 -18.09 -9.32 -5.02
C PRO A 141 -18.10 -7.80 -5.12
N GLY A 142 -17.36 -7.26 -6.09
CA GLY A 142 -17.19 -5.82 -6.31
C GLY A 142 -16.17 -5.15 -5.38
N GLY A 143 -15.45 -5.92 -4.58
CA GLY A 143 -14.29 -5.46 -3.80
C GLY A 143 -13.09 -5.08 -4.69
N ALA A 144 -12.09 -4.44 -4.11
CA ALA A 144 -10.91 -3.98 -4.83
C ALA A 144 -9.60 -4.26 -4.09
N VAL A 145 -8.55 -4.56 -4.85
CA VAL A 145 -7.15 -4.38 -4.44
C VAL A 145 -6.71 -2.98 -4.88
N LEU A 146 -6.20 -2.18 -3.96
CA LEU A 146 -5.78 -0.79 -4.17
C LEU A 146 -4.33 -0.62 -3.71
N ILE A 147 -3.45 -0.28 -4.65
CA ILE A 147 -2.03 -0.07 -4.38
C ILE A 147 -1.73 1.40 -4.60
N GLY A 148 -1.57 2.16 -3.52
CA GLY A 148 -1.14 3.55 -3.53
C GLY A 148 0.37 3.64 -3.28
N ASP A 149 1.14 4.00 -4.30
CA ASP A 149 2.61 3.93 -4.22
C ASP A 149 3.29 4.90 -5.20
N VAL A 150 4.62 4.91 -5.17
CA VAL A 150 5.39 5.33 -6.34
C VAL A 150 5.06 4.33 -7.44
N ALA A 151 4.30 4.78 -8.42
CA ALA A 151 3.76 3.92 -9.47
C ALA A 151 3.49 4.73 -10.75
N PHE A 152 3.48 4.05 -11.89
CA PHE A 152 3.45 4.65 -13.21
C PHE A 152 2.43 3.96 -14.12
N GLN A 153 1.85 4.72 -15.07
CA GLN A 153 1.03 4.12 -16.12
C GLN A 153 1.88 3.22 -17.01
N SER A 154 3.02 3.73 -17.48
CA SER A 154 3.90 3.05 -18.45
C SER A 154 5.36 3.05 -18.00
N ALA A 155 6.18 2.20 -18.61
CA ALA A 155 7.63 2.20 -18.43
C ALA A 155 8.25 3.54 -18.85
N ALA A 156 7.71 4.20 -19.87
CA ALA A 156 8.18 5.52 -20.32
C ALA A 156 7.96 6.59 -19.24
N ASP A 157 6.83 6.55 -18.51
CA ASP A 157 6.56 7.48 -17.41
C ASP A 157 7.53 7.24 -16.25
N ARG A 158 7.80 5.97 -15.90
CA ARG A 158 8.80 5.59 -14.88
C ARG A 158 10.19 6.14 -15.26
N ASP A 159 10.62 5.92 -16.50
CA ASP A 159 11.93 6.34 -16.95
C ASP A 159 12.05 7.89 -16.97
N ALA A 160 10.98 8.59 -17.30
CA ALA A 160 10.93 10.07 -17.22
C ALA A 160 11.00 10.56 -15.77
N ALA A 161 10.29 9.91 -14.85
CA ALA A 161 10.33 10.22 -13.41
C ALA A 161 11.71 9.96 -12.82
N ARG A 162 12.36 8.83 -13.18
CA ARG A 162 13.74 8.50 -12.80
C ARG A 162 14.72 9.59 -13.25
N ALA A 163 14.61 10.01 -14.51
CA ALA A 163 15.45 11.07 -15.04
C ALA A 163 15.25 12.41 -14.31
N ALA A 164 14.02 12.71 -13.89
CA ALA A 164 13.70 13.93 -13.15
C ALA A 164 14.15 13.88 -11.69
N ALA A 165 14.08 12.71 -11.03
CA ALA A 165 14.52 12.51 -9.66
C ALA A 165 16.06 12.50 -9.53
N GLY A 166 16.77 12.10 -10.58
CA GLY A 166 18.25 12.08 -10.59
C GLY A 166 18.81 11.25 -9.43
N ASP A 167 19.73 11.86 -8.67
CA ASP A 167 20.42 11.20 -7.55
C ASP A 167 19.49 10.84 -6.37
N SER A 168 18.25 11.34 -6.36
CA SER A 168 17.25 11.00 -5.35
C SER A 168 16.47 9.72 -5.67
N TRP A 169 16.63 9.17 -6.88
CA TRP A 169 15.94 7.94 -7.27
C TRP A 169 16.50 6.73 -6.52
N ASP A 170 15.62 5.91 -5.97
CA ASP A 170 16.01 4.67 -5.33
C ASP A 170 16.00 3.52 -6.35
N ASP A 171 17.18 3.00 -6.67
CA ASP A 171 17.37 1.89 -7.61
C ASP A 171 17.13 0.51 -6.98
N ASP A 172 17.01 0.43 -5.66
CA ASP A 172 16.73 -0.82 -4.94
C ASP A 172 15.22 -1.11 -4.83
N GLU A 173 14.37 -0.10 -5.12
CA GLU A 173 12.93 -0.24 -5.13
C GLU A 173 12.38 -0.64 -6.51
N ILE A 174 11.35 -1.50 -6.52
CA ILE A 174 10.72 -2.02 -7.74
C ILE A 174 9.30 -1.45 -7.85
N TYR A 175 9.15 -0.36 -8.58
CA TYR A 175 7.87 0.34 -8.68
C TYR A 175 6.88 -0.32 -9.62
N CYS A 176 5.59 -0.26 -9.28
CA CYS A 176 4.52 -0.76 -10.12
C CYS A 176 4.42 0.03 -11.42
N VAL A 177 4.36 -0.69 -12.55
CA VAL A 177 3.99 -0.16 -13.84
C VAL A 177 2.67 -0.80 -14.27
N ALA A 178 1.62 0.02 -14.39
CA ALA A 178 0.27 -0.48 -14.59
C ALA A 178 0.10 -1.27 -15.90
N ASP A 179 0.75 -0.84 -16.98
CA ASP A 179 0.72 -1.56 -18.27
C ASP A 179 1.41 -2.93 -18.18
N GLU A 180 2.47 -3.06 -17.38
CA GLU A 180 3.15 -4.34 -17.13
C GLU A 180 2.28 -5.27 -16.27
N LEU A 181 1.64 -4.75 -15.24
CA LEU A 181 0.67 -5.51 -14.43
C LEU A 181 -0.55 -5.93 -15.25
N ALA A 182 -1.04 -5.07 -16.15
CA ALA A 182 -2.19 -5.37 -17.02
C ALA A 182 -1.91 -6.49 -18.03
N ALA A 183 -0.66 -6.75 -18.36
CA ALA A 183 -0.28 -7.90 -19.19
C ALA A 183 -0.46 -9.24 -18.46
N GLU A 184 -0.42 -9.24 -17.13
CA GLU A 184 -0.48 -10.42 -16.26
C GLU A 184 -1.82 -10.56 -15.53
N LEU A 185 -2.53 -9.45 -15.31
CA LEU A 185 -3.74 -9.37 -14.47
C LEU A 185 -4.85 -8.65 -15.23
N PRO A 186 -6.08 -9.21 -15.28
CA PRO A 186 -7.20 -8.53 -15.89
C PRO A 186 -7.70 -7.38 -15.01
N GLY A 187 -8.24 -6.33 -15.64
CA GLY A 187 -9.00 -5.28 -14.95
C GLY A 187 -8.14 -4.26 -14.19
N VAL A 188 -6.82 -4.22 -14.44
CA VAL A 188 -5.93 -3.18 -13.90
C VAL A 188 -6.33 -1.82 -14.44
N ARG A 189 -6.47 -0.85 -13.54
CA ARG A 189 -6.65 0.58 -13.83
C ARG A 189 -5.62 1.37 -13.07
N PHE A 190 -5.18 2.49 -13.64
CA PHE A 190 -4.24 3.39 -12.99
C PHE A 190 -4.83 4.78 -12.85
N HIS A 191 -4.67 5.34 -11.66
CA HIS A 191 -5.10 6.69 -11.31
C HIS A 191 -3.87 7.51 -10.93
N THR A 192 -3.43 8.39 -11.81
CA THR A 192 -2.28 9.27 -11.59
C THR A 192 -2.60 10.30 -10.50
N VAL A 193 -1.69 10.49 -9.55
CA VAL A 193 -1.76 11.54 -8.53
C VAL A 193 -0.70 12.60 -8.76
N THR A 194 0.55 12.20 -8.96
CA THR A 194 1.68 13.07 -9.32
C THR A 194 2.47 12.42 -10.46
N PRO A 195 3.52 13.06 -10.99
CA PRO A 195 4.39 12.42 -11.99
C PRO A 195 5.12 11.15 -11.48
N TRP A 196 5.16 10.91 -10.17
CA TRP A 196 5.83 9.75 -9.55
C TRP A 196 4.92 8.89 -8.68
N SER A 197 3.67 9.26 -8.46
CA SER A 197 2.77 8.49 -7.61
C SER A 197 1.39 8.32 -8.19
N GLY A 198 0.73 7.23 -7.84
CA GLY A 198 -0.63 6.94 -8.26
C GLY A 198 -1.22 5.75 -7.51
N VAL A 199 -2.43 5.39 -7.90
CA VAL A 199 -3.14 4.24 -7.37
C VAL A 199 -3.39 3.23 -8.48
N VAL A 200 -2.89 2.02 -8.31
CA VAL A 200 -3.30 0.86 -9.11
C VAL A 200 -4.53 0.26 -8.47
N GLU A 201 -5.62 0.18 -9.23
CA GLU A 201 -6.88 -0.42 -8.83
C GLU A 201 -7.13 -1.71 -9.62
N ILE A 202 -7.47 -2.82 -8.93
CA ILE A 202 -7.86 -4.07 -9.54
C ILE A 202 -9.12 -4.57 -8.82
N ARG A 203 -10.21 -4.84 -9.56
CA ARG A 203 -11.48 -5.31 -8.99
C ARG A 203 -11.73 -6.79 -9.26
N ALA A 204 -12.43 -7.44 -8.31
CA ALA A 204 -12.92 -8.80 -8.46
C ALA A 204 -14.15 -8.87 -9.39
#